data_da3d0b3f2a72dcb406747021ccbd6313
#
_entry.id   da3d0b3f2a72dcb406747021ccbd6313
#
_cell.length_a   1.000
_cell.length_b   1.000
_cell.length_c   1.000
_cell.angle_alpha   90.00
_cell.angle_beta   90.00
_cell.angle_gamma   90.00
#
_symmetry.space_group_name_H-M   'P 1'
#
loop_
_entity.id
_entity.type
_entity.pdbx_description
1 polymer ?
#
loop_
_entity_poly.entity_id
_entity_poly.type
_entity_poly.pdbx_seq_one_letter_code
_entity_poly.pdbx_strand_id
1 'polypeptide(L)'
;MKRDTTIYLGMVFSALMGAGTILAGPIDSARHPHPESAKAVHDAEHDVDHAWEVYHRAALGGTVASPALQADIEEHLHEARTLVTQAHEAAERGDNSEVKRLVGQVKIHTTQAIEGSKEQKK
;
A
#
# COMPACT_ATOMS: atom_id res chain seq x y z
N MET A 1 46.69 -12.03 -32.26
CA MET A 1 46.10 -13.08 -31.58
C MET A 1 45.28 -12.74 -30.43
N LYS A 2 45.77 -11.89 -29.66
CA LYS A 2 45.06 -11.59 -28.52
C LYS A 2 43.74 -10.93 -28.76
N ARG A 3 43.66 -10.21 -29.76
CA ARG A 3 42.42 -9.50 -29.96
C ARG A 3 41.30 -10.41 -30.19
N ASP A 4 41.54 -11.60 -30.56
CA ASP A 4 40.47 -12.47 -30.88
C ASP A 4 39.60 -12.74 -29.69
N THR A 5 40.20 -12.87 -28.59
CA THR A 5 39.46 -13.21 -27.43
C THR A 5 38.48 -12.18 -27.05
N THR A 6 38.83 -10.98 -27.28
CA THR A 6 37.93 -9.96 -26.85
C THR A 6 36.62 -10.01 -27.51
N ILE A 7 36.61 -10.46 -28.70
CA ILE A 7 35.39 -10.48 -29.43
C ILE A 7 34.40 -11.38 -28.84
N TYR A 8 34.83 -12.47 -28.34
CA TYR A 8 33.92 -13.41 -27.82
C TYR A 8 33.06 -12.84 -26.75
N LEU A 9 33.63 -12.05 -25.97
CA LEU A 9 32.91 -11.59 -24.86
C LEU A 9 31.68 -10.92 -25.22
N GLY A 10 31.77 -10.11 -26.16
CA GLY A 10 30.64 -9.34 -26.51
C GLY A 10 29.44 -10.13 -26.81
N MET A 11 29.59 -11.11 -27.63
CA MET A 11 28.43 -11.79 -28.00
C MET A 11 27.85 -12.56 -26.95
N VAL A 12 28.66 -13.02 -26.11
CA VAL A 12 28.13 -13.84 -25.11
C VAL A 12 27.08 -13.15 -24.32
N PHE A 13 27.29 -11.92 -24.04
CA PHE A 13 26.36 -11.26 -23.26
C PHE A 13 25.07 -11.06 -23.88
N SER A 14 25.08 -10.77 -25.12
CA SER A 14 23.85 -10.49 -25.75
C SER A 14 22.96 -11.66 -25.60
N ALA A 15 23.47 -12.78 -25.68
CA ALA A 15 22.63 -13.94 -25.61
C ALA A 15 21.93 -13.97 -24.28
N LEU A 16 22.61 -13.56 -23.29
CA LEU A 16 22.04 -13.68 -22.02
C LEU A 16 20.90 -12.82 -21.79
N MET A 17 20.97 -11.64 -22.28
CA MET A 17 19.90 -10.81 -22.01
C MET A 17 18.71 -11.26 -22.65
N GLY A 18 18.85 -11.81 -23.79
CA GLY A 18 17.71 -12.26 -24.49
C GLY A 18 16.96 -13.22 -23.64
N ALA A 19 17.67 -14.02 -22.98
CA ALA A 19 17.02 -15.04 -22.19
C ALA A 19 16.18 -14.43 -21.12
N GLY A 20 16.63 -13.41 -20.56
CA GLY A 20 15.91 -12.84 -19.48
C GLY A 20 14.54 -12.39 -19.84
N THR A 21 14.39 -11.89 -21.00
CA THR A 21 13.12 -11.35 -21.36
C THR A 21 12.05 -12.40 -21.48
N ILE A 22 12.42 -13.57 -21.88
CA ILE A 22 11.45 -14.59 -22.09
C ILE A 22 10.74 -14.96 -20.84
N LEU A 23 11.38 -14.83 -19.75
CA LEU A 23 10.81 -15.27 -18.51
C LEU A 23 9.68 -14.40 -18.03
N ALA A 24 9.55 -13.27 -18.60
CA ALA A 24 8.54 -12.36 -18.15
C ALA A 24 7.14 -12.95 -18.17
N GLY A 25 6.79 -13.70 -19.15
CA GLY A 25 5.47 -14.26 -19.26
C GLY A 25 5.04 -15.11 -18.08
N PRO A 26 5.79 -16.14 -17.79
CA PRO A 26 5.39 -17.01 -16.69
C PRO A 26 5.39 -16.29 -15.36
N ILE A 27 6.27 -15.37 -15.21
CA ILE A 27 6.37 -14.65 -13.99
C ILE A 27 5.15 -13.79 -13.72
N ASP A 28 4.61 -13.21 -14.75
CA ASP A 28 3.45 -12.37 -14.60
C ASP A 28 2.26 -13.13 -14.04
N SER A 29 2.08 -14.34 -14.45
CA SER A 29 0.98 -15.15 -13.95
C SER A 29 1.08 -15.36 -12.46
N ALA A 30 2.28 -15.49 -11.97
CA ALA A 30 2.49 -15.76 -10.57
C ALA A 30 2.26 -14.55 -9.69
N ARG A 31 2.14 -13.40 -10.28
CA ARG A 31 2.00 -12.16 -9.52
C ARG A 31 0.57 -11.72 -9.31
N HIS A 32 -0.38 -12.48 -9.78
CA HIS A 32 -1.75 -12.08 -9.57
C HIS A 32 -2.09 -12.13 -8.09
N PRO A 33 -2.73 -11.11 -7.57
CA PRO A 33 -3.06 -11.10 -6.16
C PRO A 33 -4.08 -12.17 -5.84
N HIS A 34 -3.99 -12.71 -4.65
CA HIS A 34 -4.96 -13.65 -4.14
C HIS A 34 -6.29 -12.91 -3.97
N PRO A 35 -7.43 -13.54 -4.25
CA PRO A 35 -8.71 -12.89 -4.05
C PRO A 35 -8.91 -12.36 -2.64
N GLU A 36 -8.41 -13.09 -1.65
CA GLU A 36 -8.52 -12.65 -0.27
C GLU A 36 -7.74 -11.39 0.00
N SER A 37 -6.54 -11.28 -0.58
CA SER A 37 -5.72 -10.09 -0.43
C SER A 37 -6.34 -8.90 -1.14
N ALA A 38 -6.87 -9.11 -2.33
CA ALA A 38 -7.53 -8.05 -3.06
C ALA A 38 -8.74 -7.53 -2.29
N LYS A 39 -9.51 -8.44 -1.70
CA LYS A 39 -10.65 -8.05 -0.89
C LYS A 39 -10.22 -7.31 0.36
N ALA A 40 -9.17 -7.77 1.01
CA ALA A 40 -8.66 -7.11 2.22
C ALA A 40 -8.23 -5.67 1.94
N VAL A 41 -7.56 -5.43 0.82
CA VAL A 41 -7.16 -4.08 0.43
C VAL A 41 -8.38 -3.23 0.15
N HIS A 42 -9.36 -3.77 -0.58
CA HIS A 42 -10.58 -3.05 -0.90
C HIS A 42 -11.35 -2.66 0.36
N ASP A 43 -11.46 -3.59 1.30
CA ASP A 43 -12.13 -3.31 2.57
C ASP A 43 -11.36 -2.24 3.36
N ALA A 44 -10.03 -2.28 3.31
CA ALA A 44 -9.21 -1.27 3.97
C ALA A 44 -9.40 0.11 3.35
N GLU A 45 -9.55 0.18 2.04
CA GLU A 45 -9.86 1.45 1.37
C GLU A 45 -11.17 2.02 1.87
N HIS A 46 -12.18 1.18 1.99
CA HIS A 46 -13.47 1.61 2.52
C HIS A 46 -13.36 2.08 3.96
N ASP A 47 -12.56 1.41 4.77
CA ASP A 47 -12.35 1.82 6.15
C ASP A 47 -11.72 3.20 6.23
N VAL A 48 -10.75 3.49 5.36
CA VAL A 48 -10.11 4.79 5.32
C VAL A 48 -11.10 5.87 4.88
N ASP A 49 -11.89 5.58 3.86
CA ASP A 49 -12.88 6.53 3.37
C ASP A 49 -13.93 6.82 4.44
N HIS A 50 -14.35 5.79 5.16
CA HIS A 50 -15.30 5.95 6.23
C HIS A 50 -14.71 6.79 7.37
N ALA A 51 -13.46 6.55 7.73
CA ALA A 51 -12.81 7.32 8.79
C ALA A 51 -12.69 8.80 8.40
N TRP A 52 -12.36 9.10 7.14
CA TRP A 52 -12.32 10.46 6.63
C TRP A 52 -13.70 11.11 6.71
N GLU A 53 -14.74 10.35 6.36
CA GLU A 53 -16.10 10.87 6.41
C GLU A 53 -16.50 11.22 7.84
N VAL A 54 -16.22 10.33 8.78
CA VAL A 54 -16.53 10.58 10.19
C VAL A 54 -15.80 11.82 10.68
N TYR A 55 -14.52 11.95 10.35
CA TYR A 55 -13.74 13.09 10.77
C TYR A 55 -14.26 14.40 10.16
N HIS A 56 -14.50 14.41 8.85
CA HIS A 56 -14.98 15.62 8.18
C HIS A 56 -16.32 16.09 8.75
N ARG A 57 -17.18 15.14 9.04
CA ARG A 57 -18.49 15.47 9.60
C ARG A 57 -18.33 16.11 10.98
N ALA A 58 -17.46 15.56 11.79
CA ALA A 58 -17.18 16.11 13.12
C ALA A 58 -16.50 17.47 13.03
N ALA A 59 -15.54 17.61 12.13
CA ALA A 59 -14.81 18.88 11.98
C ALA A 59 -15.72 20.00 11.47
N LEU A 60 -16.58 19.70 10.48
CA LEU A 60 -17.51 20.69 9.95
C LEU A 60 -18.55 21.07 10.98
N GLY A 61 -18.96 20.14 11.82
CA GLY A 61 -19.91 20.43 12.88
C GLY A 61 -19.29 21.11 14.08
N GLY A 62 -17.97 21.30 14.09
CA GLY A 62 -17.28 21.95 15.18
C GLY A 62 -17.24 21.13 16.45
N THR A 63 -17.34 19.81 16.34
CA THR A 63 -17.41 18.95 17.51
C THR A 63 -16.09 18.32 17.91
N VAL A 64 -15.05 18.44 17.09
CA VAL A 64 -13.75 17.91 17.46
C VAL A 64 -13.19 18.71 18.62
N ALA A 65 -12.68 18.03 19.62
CA ALA A 65 -12.33 18.61 20.91
C ALA A 65 -11.32 19.75 20.87
N SER A 66 -10.31 19.69 20.01
CA SER A 66 -9.28 20.72 19.96
C SER A 66 -8.55 20.71 18.63
N PRO A 67 -7.86 21.81 18.28
CA PRO A 67 -7.01 21.83 17.08
C PRO A 67 -5.88 20.81 17.14
N ALA A 68 -5.34 20.56 18.33
CA ALA A 68 -4.29 19.57 18.47
C ALA A 68 -4.83 18.18 18.16
N LEU A 69 -6.04 17.87 18.59
CA LEU A 69 -6.67 16.60 18.29
C LEU A 69 -7.00 16.50 16.81
N GLN A 70 -7.41 17.59 16.18
CA GLN A 70 -7.65 17.59 14.73
C GLN A 70 -6.38 17.21 13.98
N ALA A 71 -5.25 17.79 14.36
CA ALA A 71 -3.97 17.48 13.72
C ALA A 71 -3.59 16.01 13.91
N ASP A 72 -3.83 15.48 15.09
CA ASP A 72 -3.53 14.09 15.39
C ASP A 72 -4.41 13.15 14.56
N ILE A 73 -5.69 13.44 14.44
CA ILE A 73 -6.60 12.66 13.64
C ILE A 73 -6.16 12.67 12.18
N GLU A 74 -5.81 13.85 11.66
CA GLU A 74 -5.38 13.96 10.27
C GLU A 74 -4.11 13.16 10.01
N GLU A 75 -3.20 13.16 10.97
CA GLU A 75 -1.99 12.36 10.84
C GLU A 75 -2.32 10.87 10.72
N HIS A 76 -3.22 10.38 11.58
CA HIS A 76 -3.64 8.98 11.48
C HIS A 76 -4.32 8.68 10.14
N LEU A 77 -5.13 9.59 9.64
CA LEU A 77 -5.83 9.41 8.37
C LEU A 77 -4.85 9.38 7.19
N HIS A 78 -3.84 10.27 7.21
CA HIS A 78 -2.83 10.27 6.16
C HIS A 78 -1.98 9.00 6.21
N GLU A 79 -1.63 8.57 7.41
CA GLU A 79 -0.87 7.34 7.57
C GLU A 79 -1.67 6.13 7.07
N ALA A 80 -2.95 6.09 7.39
CA ALA A 80 -3.82 5.02 6.92
C ALA A 80 -3.85 4.98 5.39
N ARG A 81 -3.93 6.14 4.75
CA ARG A 81 -3.95 6.21 3.28
C ARG A 81 -2.64 5.71 2.68
N THR A 82 -1.52 6.07 3.28
CA THR A 82 -0.21 5.59 2.85
C THR A 82 -0.11 4.07 2.98
N LEU A 83 -0.59 3.54 4.09
CA LEU A 83 -0.55 2.11 4.34
C LEU A 83 -1.44 1.33 3.36
N VAL A 84 -2.58 1.89 2.98
CA VAL A 84 -3.44 1.27 1.97
C VAL A 84 -2.73 1.21 0.63
N THR A 85 -2.02 2.28 0.25
CA THR A 85 -1.26 2.28 -1.00
C THR A 85 -0.19 1.19 -0.97
N GLN A 86 0.51 1.07 0.14
CA GLN A 86 1.53 0.03 0.29
C GLN A 86 0.90 -1.36 0.25
N ALA A 87 -0.28 -1.53 0.84
CA ALA A 87 -0.97 -2.81 0.82
C ALA A 87 -1.38 -3.18 -0.61
N HIS A 88 -1.81 -2.19 -1.38
CA HIS A 88 -2.16 -2.39 -2.77
C HIS A 88 -0.94 -2.88 -3.56
N GLU A 89 0.19 -2.24 -3.37
CA GLU A 89 1.43 -2.64 -4.03
C GLU A 89 1.87 -4.05 -3.61
N ALA A 90 1.73 -4.37 -2.34
CA ALA A 90 2.05 -5.70 -1.85
C ALA A 90 1.12 -6.75 -2.48
N ALA A 91 -0.16 -6.43 -2.65
CA ALA A 91 -1.11 -7.33 -3.29
C ALA A 91 -0.71 -7.57 -4.74
N GLU A 92 -0.28 -6.53 -5.44
CA GLU A 92 0.18 -6.68 -6.81
C GLU A 92 1.41 -7.56 -6.93
N ARG A 93 2.27 -7.54 -5.93
CA ARG A 93 3.44 -8.41 -5.92
C ARG A 93 3.11 -9.84 -5.47
N GLY A 94 1.89 -10.08 -5.04
CA GLY A 94 1.51 -11.38 -4.52
C GLY A 94 2.01 -11.65 -3.10
N ASP A 95 2.41 -10.60 -2.39
CA ASP A 95 2.93 -10.74 -1.03
C ASP A 95 1.78 -10.68 -0.03
N ASN A 96 1.10 -11.79 0.12
CA ASN A 96 -0.11 -11.86 0.93
C ASN A 96 0.12 -11.63 2.41
N SER A 97 1.27 -12.02 2.93
CA SER A 97 1.55 -11.79 4.34
C SER A 97 1.80 -10.32 4.62
N GLU A 98 2.43 -9.61 3.69
CA GLU A 98 2.63 -8.18 3.84
C GLU A 98 1.29 -7.43 3.74
N VAL A 99 0.40 -7.87 2.85
CA VAL A 99 -0.93 -7.30 2.76
C VAL A 99 -1.64 -7.40 4.10
N LYS A 100 -1.59 -8.57 4.72
CA LYS A 100 -2.24 -8.79 5.99
C LYS A 100 -1.69 -7.86 7.08
N ARG A 101 -0.38 -7.72 7.11
CA ARG A 101 0.28 -6.86 8.08
C ARG A 101 -0.14 -5.39 7.89
N LEU A 102 -0.10 -4.93 6.65
CA LEU A 102 -0.42 -3.54 6.35
C LEU A 102 -1.90 -3.21 6.59
N VAL A 103 -2.78 -4.11 6.20
CA VAL A 103 -4.21 -3.93 6.44
C VAL A 103 -4.50 -3.86 7.94
N GLY A 104 -3.79 -4.67 8.73
CA GLY A 104 -3.90 -4.60 10.18
C GLY A 104 -3.53 -3.23 10.73
N GLN A 105 -2.48 -2.63 10.17
CA GLN A 105 -2.06 -1.29 10.58
C GLN A 105 -3.06 -0.22 10.14
N VAL A 106 -3.64 -0.36 8.96
CA VAL A 106 -4.67 0.54 8.50
C VAL A 106 -5.81 0.57 9.52
N LYS A 107 -6.21 -0.61 9.98
CA LYS A 107 -7.31 -0.71 10.92
C LYS A 107 -7.01 0.02 12.23
N ILE A 108 -5.79 -0.06 12.70
CA ILE A 108 -5.39 0.65 13.90
C ILE A 108 -5.54 2.16 13.72
N HIS A 109 -5.01 2.68 12.63
CA HIS A 109 -5.05 4.13 12.39
C HIS A 109 -6.48 4.64 12.13
N THR A 110 -7.30 3.89 11.39
CA THR A 110 -8.67 4.30 11.15
C THR A 110 -9.50 4.27 12.42
N THR A 111 -9.27 3.28 13.27
CA THR A 111 -9.95 3.21 14.56
C THR A 111 -9.56 4.40 15.44
N GLN A 112 -8.29 4.74 15.48
CA GLN A 112 -7.83 5.89 16.26
C GLN A 112 -8.44 7.18 15.75
N ALA A 113 -8.52 7.34 14.44
CA ALA A 113 -9.11 8.53 13.85
C ALA A 113 -10.60 8.63 14.18
N ILE A 114 -11.32 7.53 14.09
CA ILE A 114 -12.75 7.53 14.39
C ILE A 114 -12.99 7.82 15.87
N GLU A 115 -12.22 7.19 16.76
CA GLU A 115 -12.38 7.43 18.18
C GLU A 115 -12.06 8.88 18.55
N GLY A 116 -11.00 9.42 17.97
CA GLY A 116 -10.65 10.83 18.19
C GLY A 116 -11.73 11.76 17.70
N SER A 117 -12.38 11.43 16.58
CA SER A 117 -13.46 12.25 16.04
C SER A 117 -14.70 12.27 16.91
N LYS A 118 -14.84 11.27 17.77
CA LYS A 118 -15.98 11.19 18.68
C LYS A 118 -15.77 11.93 19.99
N GLU A 119 -14.55 12.35 20.27
CA GLU A 119 -14.29 13.09 21.49
C GLU A 119 -14.92 14.46 21.41
N GLN A 120 -15.69 14.80 22.41
CA GLN A 120 -16.44 16.05 22.41
C GLN A 120 -15.72 17.16 23.15
N LYS A 121 -15.98 18.37 22.73
CA LYS A 121 -15.48 19.54 23.42
C LYS A 121 -16.11 19.60 24.80
N LYS A 122 -15.32 19.97 25.77
CA LYS A 122 -15.82 20.15 27.13
C LYS A 122 -16.07 21.60 27.40
#